data_b746eb34cfb68cab8bd3a3d273d2ba58
#
_entry.id   b746eb34cfb68cab8bd3a3d273d2ba58
#
_cell.length_a   1.000
_cell.length_b   1.000
_cell.length_c   1.000
_cell.angle_alpha   90.00
_cell.angle_beta   90.00
_cell.angle_gamma   90.00
#
_symmetry.space_group_name_H-M   'P 1'
#
loop_
_entity.id
_entity.type
_entity.pdbx_description
1 polymer ?
#
loop_
_entity_poly.entity_id
_entity_poly.type
_entity_poly.pdbx_seq_one_letter_code
_entity_poly.pdbx_strand_id
1 'polypeptide(L)'
;MAMRIERDERLIKFEKIVIDFIKNSGGYILVYTKDTTFAKVIRHALLKQLSIKEDCLSVTHDTSTIYSTIKEKDKNNQKVILFIERIFDGKSTNEVIKYIKSQFDSVYVVVLTNEVHRDILVNLHELGIDNIITKPVTMNTIVEKIAFTVKPQGKLASLIEKAKSLIAEERYDEAMQETETILSIKPNSAAAFMLRGDIYRNQDMKNEAVEEYKKAHSAEKLYLEPIKKLSQYYEELGEINEQLELLKKLDQLSPLNVNRKLKIGNICIETGDTEEAESYFDQALKVTMKEARENIKNIALEIAESIITSDPQKAEKYFRQALEAKKEVLDQSDIYTFNRL
;
A
#
# COMPACT_ATOMS: atom_id res chain seq x y z
N MET A 1 -30.69 -1.09 -35.91
CA MET A 1 -29.40 -0.49 -36.21
C MET A 1 -28.59 -0.49 -34.88
N ALA A 2 -27.78 -1.52 -34.67
CA ALA A 2 -27.06 -1.71 -33.42
C ALA A 2 -25.87 -0.75 -33.39
N MET A 3 -25.86 0.20 -32.46
CA MET A 3 -24.65 0.99 -32.13
C MET A 3 -23.54 0.02 -31.72
N ARG A 4 -22.56 -0.21 -32.58
CA ARG A 4 -21.26 -0.72 -32.21
C ARG A 4 -20.63 0.37 -31.34
N ILE A 5 -20.64 0.17 -30.03
CA ILE A 5 -19.78 0.94 -29.12
C ILE A 5 -18.36 0.56 -29.52
N GLU A 6 -17.62 1.49 -30.11
CA GLU A 6 -16.17 1.34 -30.32
C GLU A 6 -15.57 1.09 -28.94
N ARG A 7 -15.10 -0.14 -28.71
CA ARG A 7 -14.34 -0.45 -27.48
C ARG A 7 -13.07 0.37 -27.51
N ASP A 8 -12.81 1.08 -26.42
CA ASP A 8 -11.59 1.86 -26.23
C ASP A 8 -10.37 0.93 -26.40
N GLU A 9 -9.50 1.23 -27.38
CA GLU A 9 -8.29 0.45 -27.68
C GLU A 9 -7.40 0.25 -26.45
N ARG A 10 -7.39 1.24 -25.55
CA ARG A 10 -6.68 1.19 -24.29
C ARG A 10 -7.25 0.11 -23.36
N LEU A 11 -8.57 -0.01 -23.28
CA LEU A 11 -9.21 -1.04 -22.47
C LEU A 11 -8.91 -2.45 -23.01
N ILE A 12 -8.93 -2.63 -24.34
CA ILE A 12 -8.58 -3.91 -24.98
C ILE A 12 -7.14 -4.32 -24.61
N LYS A 13 -6.22 -3.36 -24.57
CA LYS A 13 -4.84 -3.62 -24.13
C LYS A 13 -4.77 -4.08 -22.69
N PHE A 14 -5.52 -3.45 -21.78
CA PHE A 14 -5.57 -3.84 -20.37
C PHE A 14 -6.21 -5.23 -20.20
N GLU A 15 -7.30 -5.52 -20.90
CA GLU A 15 -7.94 -6.83 -20.90
C GLU A 15 -6.95 -7.94 -21.29
N LYS A 16 -6.14 -7.73 -22.35
CA LYS A 16 -5.09 -8.67 -22.76
C LYS A 16 -4.06 -8.91 -21.67
N ILE A 17 -3.60 -7.87 -20.98
CA ILE A 17 -2.62 -7.98 -19.88
C ILE A 17 -3.19 -8.82 -18.74
N VAL A 18 -4.44 -8.59 -18.34
CA VAL A 18 -5.09 -9.34 -17.28
C VAL A 18 -5.28 -10.80 -17.65
N ILE A 19 -5.70 -11.07 -18.88
CA ILE A 19 -5.86 -12.43 -19.41
C ILE A 19 -4.51 -13.15 -19.43
N ASP A 20 -3.45 -12.50 -19.89
CA ASP A 20 -2.09 -13.05 -19.95
C ASP A 20 -1.58 -13.38 -18.53
N PHE A 21 -1.74 -12.46 -17.58
CA PHE A 21 -1.37 -12.69 -16.19
C PHE A 21 -2.05 -13.94 -15.60
N ILE A 22 -3.35 -14.09 -15.83
CA ILE A 22 -4.10 -15.20 -15.22
C ILE A 22 -3.89 -16.51 -15.99
N LYS A 23 -4.04 -16.51 -17.34
CA LYS A 23 -4.02 -17.75 -18.13
C LYS A 23 -2.63 -18.27 -18.43
N ASN A 24 -1.69 -17.37 -18.72
CA ASN A 24 -0.35 -17.75 -19.17
C ASN A 24 0.68 -17.74 -18.03
N SER A 25 0.53 -16.81 -17.09
CA SER A 25 1.44 -16.69 -15.93
C SER A 25 0.91 -17.39 -14.67
N GLY A 26 -0.26 -18.02 -14.72
CA GLY A 26 -0.86 -18.71 -13.57
C GLY A 26 -1.25 -17.78 -12.42
N GLY A 27 -1.48 -16.50 -12.70
CA GLY A 27 -1.81 -15.51 -11.68
C GLY A 27 -3.11 -15.80 -10.94
N TYR A 28 -3.15 -15.46 -9.66
CA TYR A 28 -4.29 -15.69 -8.78
C TYR A 28 -4.78 -14.39 -8.15
N ILE A 29 -6.08 -14.26 -7.97
CA ILE A 29 -6.72 -13.09 -7.36
C ILE A 29 -7.38 -13.50 -6.05
N LEU A 30 -6.93 -12.88 -4.96
CA LEU A 30 -7.47 -13.05 -3.62
C LEU A 30 -8.11 -11.75 -3.16
N VAL A 31 -9.33 -11.82 -2.66
CA VAL A 31 -10.10 -10.63 -2.22
C VAL A 31 -10.47 -10.78 -0.76
N TYR A 32 -10.01 -9.85 0.07
CA TYR A 32 -10.33 -9.75 1.48
C TYR A 32 -11.27 -8.56 1.72
N THR A 33 -12.57 -8.85 1.68
CA THR A 33 -13.62 -7.83 1.80
C THR A 33 -14.95 -8.43 2.25
N LYS A 34 -15.72 -7.70 3.03
CA LYS A 34 -17.16 -7.96 3.28
C LYS A 34 -18.07 -7.19 2.32
N ASP A 35 -17.52 -6.30 1.49
CA ASP A 35 -18.29 -5.55 0.50
C ASP A 35 -18.77 -6.48 -0.63
N THR A 36 -20.01 -6.94 -0.52
CA THR A 36 -20.62 -7.82 -1.51
C THR A 36 -20.77 -7.16 -2.88
N THR A 37 -20.86 -5.82 -2.93
CA THR A 37 -20.92 -5.05 -4.18
C THR A 37 -19.58 -5.12 -4.89
N PHE A 38 -18.48 -4.84 -4.20
CA PHE A 38 -17.15 -4.98 -4.76
C PHE A 38 -16.87 -6.43 -5.22
N ALA A 39 -17.19 -7.42 -4.40
CA ALA A 39 -17.04 -8.84 -4.72
C ALA A 39 -17.83 -9.25 -5.99
N LYS A 40 -19.03 -8.71 -6.21
CA LYS A 40 -19.81 -8.91 -7.44
C LYS A 40 -19.15 -8.23 -8.64
N VAL A 41 -18.69 -6.97 -8.50
CA VAL A 41 -18.08 -6.23 -9.61
C VAL A 41 -16.80 -6.90 -10.10
N ILE A 42 -15.91 -7.34 -9.19
CA ILE A 42 -14.67 -8.04 -9.58
C ILE A 42 -14.95 -9.40 -10.22
N ARG A 43 -15.93 -10.18 -9.69
CA ARG A 43 -16.37 -11.43 -10.33
C ARG A 43 -16.90 -11.18 -11.75
N HIS A 44 -17.73 -10.16 -11.94
CA HIS A 44 -18.26 -9.82 -13.28
C HIS A 44 -17.15 -9.37 -14.22
N ALA A 45 -16.20 -8.56 -13.77
CA ALA A 45 -15.06 -8.13 -14.57
C ALA A 45 -14.23 -9.33 -15.07
N LEU A 46 -13.90 -10.27 -14.19
CA LEU A 46 -13.05 -11.40 -14.53
C LEU A 46 -13.83 -12.50 -15.29
N LEU A 47 -14.96 -12.95 -14.74
CA LEU A 47 -15.64 -14.14 -15.27
C LEU A 47 -16.51 -13.83 -16.49
N LYS A 48 -17.22 -12.67 -16.49
CA LYS A 48 -18.13 -12.33 -17.60
C LYS A 48 -17.45 -11.49 -18.69
N GLN A 49 -16.74 -10.40 -18.30
CA GLN A 49 -16.12 -9.51 -19.29
C GLN A 49 -14.90 -10.17 -19.94
N LEU A 50 -14.00 -10.78 -19.13
CA LEU A 50 -12.75 -11.38 -19.61
C LEU A 50 -12.84 -12.89 -19.89
N SER A 51 -13.98 -13.54 -19.60
CA SER A 51 -14.19 -14.98 -19.78
C SER A 51 -13.08 -15.83 -19.14
N ILE A 52 -12.70 -15.45 -17.91
CA ILE A 52 -11.71 -16.16 -17.10
C ILE A 52 -12.45 -17.19 -16.22
N LYS A 53 -11.82 -18.32 -15.93
CA LYS A 53 -12.39 -19.36 -15.08
C LYS A 53 -12.44 -18.94 -13.60
N GLU A 54 -13.39 -19.48 -12.84
CA GLU A 54 -13.60 -19.10 -11.43
C GLU A 54 -12.49 -19.59 -10.49
N ASP A 55 -11.71 -20.58 -10.88
CA ASP A 55 -10.60 -21.16 -10.11
C ASP A 55 -9.42 -20.21 -9.84
N CYS A 56 -9.38 -19.09 -10.56
CA CYS A 56 -8.35 -18.04 -10.38
C CYS A 56 -8.72 -16.97 -9.34
N LEU A 57 -9.90 -17.02 -8.74
CA LEU A 57 -10.42 -15.97 -7.86
C LEU A 57 -11.05 -16.59 -6.60
N SER A 58 -10.66 -16.10 -5.43
CA SER A 58 -11.38 -16.35 -4.19
C SER A 58 -11.67 -15.08 -3.42
N VAL A 59 -12.75 -15.11 -2.65
CA VAL A 59 -13.14 -14.05 -1.71
C VAL A 59 -13.17 -14.65 -0.33
N THR A 60 -12.50 -14.00 0.62
CA THR A 60 -12.44 -14.45 2.01
C THR A 60 -12.75 -13.32 2.98
N HIS A 61 -13.19 -13.66 4.18
CA HIS A 61 -13.41 -12.77 5.32
C HIS A 61 -12.51 -13.14 6.51
N ASP A 62 -11.60 -14.09 6.32
CA ASP A 62 -10.74 -14.59 7.36
C ASP A 62 -9.26 -14.39 7.01
N THR A 63 -8.53 -13.79 7.95
CA THR A 63 -7.09 -13.47 7.78
C THR A 63 -6.24 -14.73 7.70
N SER A 64 -6.60 -15.81 8.40
CA SER A 64 -5.87 -17.08 8.34
C SER A 64 -5.93 -17.69 6.94
N THR A 65 -7.09 -17.54 6.26
CA THR A 65 -7.27 -17.95 4.87
C THR A 65 -6.39 -17.14 3.91
N ILE A 66 -6.14 -15.85 4.18
CA ILE A 66 -5.22 -15.05 3.36
C ILE A 66 -3.83 -15.70 3.40
N TYR A 67 -3.31 -15.95 4.60
CA TYR A 67 -1.95 -16.48 4.77
C TYR A 67 -1.80 -17.89 4.19
N SER A 68 -2.78 -18.78 4.42
CA SER A 68 -2.72 -20.13 3.88
C SER A 68 -2.80 -20.15 2.36
N THR A 69 -3.67 -19.35 1.76
CA THR A 69 -3.80 -19.24 0.30
C THR A 69 -2.52 -18.66 -0.33
N ILE A 70 -1.99 -17.56 0.20
CA ILE A 70 -0.76 -16.97 -0.31
C ILE A 70 0.40 -17.96 -0.24
N LYS A 71 0.57 -18.64 0.91
CA LYS A 71 1.61 -19.66 1.10
C LYS A 71 1.49 -20.84 0.15
N GLU A 72 0.27 -21.27 -0.15
CA GLU A 72 0.00 -22.34 -1.13
C GLU A 72 0.40 -21.88 -2.55
N LYS A 73 -0.03 -20.67 -2.95
CA LYS A 73 0.25 -20.14 -4.29
C LYS A 73 1.74 -19.85 -4.48
N ASP A 74 2.41 -19.29 -3.47
CA ASP A 74 3.83 -19.01 -3.49
C ASP A 74 4.68 -20.29 -3.67
N LYS A 75 4.34 -21.39 -2.98
CA LYS A 75 4.97 -22.71 -3.18
C LYS A 75 4.87 -23.22 -4.61
N ASN A 76 3.82 -22.83 -5.32
CA ASN A 76 3.58 -23.20 -6.71
C ASN A 76 4.15 -22.16 -7.71
N ASN A 77 4.96 -21.22 -7.25
CA ASN A 77 5.49 -20.08 -8.04
C ASN A 77 4.39 -19.26 -8.74
N GLN A 78 3.19 -19.21 -8.14
CA GLN A 78 2.08 -18.41 -8.65
C GLN A 78 2.10 -17.01 -8.03
N LYS A 79 2.01 -15.99 -8.87
CA LYS A 79 1.86 -14.60 -8.41
C LYS A 79 0.44 -14.35 -7.95
N VAL A 80 0.28 -13.66 -6.83
CA VAL A 80 -1.02 -13.34 -6.24
C VAL A 80 -1.26 -11.83 -6.26
N ILE A 81 -2.46 -11.41 -6.67
CA ILE A 81 -2.95 -10.05 -6.39
C ILE A 81 -3.93 -10.14 -5.22
N LEU A 82 -3.55 -9.56 -4.11
CA LEU A 82 -4.41 -9.41 -2.94
C LEU A 82 -5.13 -8.07 -2.99
N PHE A 83 -6.45 -8.09 -3.16
CA PHE A 83 -7.31 -6.95 -2.88
C PHE A 83 -7.70 -6.97 -1.40
N ILE A 84 -7.36 -5.94 -0.65
CA ILE A 84 -7.58 -5.89 0.79
C ILE A 84 -8.21 -4.56 1.21
N GLU A 85 -9.27 -4.62 2.02
CA GLU A 85 -9.85 -3.41 2.63
C GLU A 85 -8.82 -2.74 3.54
N ARG A 86 -8.70 -1.41 3.47
CA ARG A 86 -7.88 -0.66 4.42
C ARG A 86 -8.36 -0.82 5.86
N ILE A 87 -9.66 -0.80 6.03
CA ILE A 87 -10.34 -1.09 7.31
C ILE A 87 -11.23 -2.31 7.09
N PHE A 88 -11.03 -3.36 7.87
CA PHE A 88 -11.83 -4.56 7.86
C PHE A 88 -12.35 -4.84 9.27
N ASP A 89 -13.68 -4.92 9.44
CA ASP A 89 -14.33 -5.06 10.74
C ASP A 89 -13.85 -4.00 11.75
N GLY A 90 -13.79 -2.75 11.30
CA GLY A 90 -13.35 -1.63 12.12
C GLY A 90 -11.86 -1.61 12.44
N LYS A 91 -11.07 -2.57 11.99
CA LYS A 91 -9.62 -2.68 12.26
C LYS A 91 -8.79 -2.34 11.04
N SER A 92 -7.70 -1.62 11.26
CA SER A 92 -6.71 -1.37 10.21
C SER A 92 -6.05 -2.68 9.77
N THR A 93 -5.85 -2.84 8.46
CA THR A 93 -5.15 -4.01 7.88
C THR A 93 -3.66 -3.75 7.65
N ASN A 94 -3.12 -2.63 8.13
CA ASN A 94 -1.73 -2.24 7.93
C ASN A 94 -0.73 -3.33 8.36
N GLU A 95 -0.93 -3.98 9.51
CA GLU A 95 -0.04 -5.04 10.00
C GLU A 95 -0.12 -6.29 9.12
N VAL A 96 -1.30 -6.62 8.60
CA VAL A 96 -1.48 -7.73 7.63
C VAL A 96 -0.70 -7.42 6.35
N ILE A 97 -0.85 -6.21 5.82
CA ILE A 97 -0.14 -5.75 4.61
C ILE A 97 1.38 -5.80 4.82
N LYS A 98 1.86 -5.23 5.94
CA LYS A 98 3.27 -5.21 6.30
C LYS A 98 3.86 -6.61 6.39
N TYR A 99 3.16 -7.53 7.07
CA TYR A 99 3.59 -8.93 7.17
C TYR A 99 3.67 -9.59 5.79
N ILE A 100 2.64 -9.45 4.95
CA ILE A 100 2.62 -10.05 3.60
C ILE A 100 3.76 -9.50 2.75
N LYS A 101 3.96 -8.18 2.73
CA LYS A 101 5.03 -7.55 1.94
C LYS A 101 6.44 -7.87 2.45
N SER A 102 6.59 -8.24 3.73
CA SER A 102 7.89 -8.67 4.29
C SER A 102 8.21 -10.14 4.06
N GLN A 103 7.21 -10.99 3.78
CA GLN A 103 7.39 -12.44 3.67
C GLN A 103 7.25 -12.97 2.24
N PHE A 104 6.57 -12.25 1.35
CA PHE A 104 6.19 -12.75 0.04
C PHE A 104 6.41 -11.73 -1.06
N ASP A 105 7.48 -11.85 -1.82
CA ASP A 105 7.77 -10.99 -2.98
C ASP A 105 6.85 -11.26 -4.17
N SER A 106 6.22 -12.43 -4.21
CA SER A 106 5.28 -12.87 -5.25
C SER A 106 3.89 -12.20 -5.15
N VAL A 107 3.62 -11.41 -4.07
CA VAL A 107 2.30 -10.85 -3.79
C VAL A 107 2.24 -9.37 -4.11
N TYR A 108 1.34 -9.02 -5.02
CA TYR A 108 0.90 -7.64 -5.25
C TYR A 108 -0.25 -7.30 -4.30
N VAL A 109 -0.17 -6.16 -3.63
CA VAL A 109 -1.21 -5.69 -2.70
C VAL A 109 -1.93 -4.48 -3.26
N VAL A 110 -3.24 -4.60 -3.45
CA VAL A 110 -4.13 -3.52 -3.89
C VAL A 110 -5.09 -3.18 -2.76
N VAL A 111 -4.95 -1.98 -2.19
CA VAL A 111 -5.78 -1.56 -1.06
C VAL A 111 -7.08 -0.93 -1.53
N LEU A 112 -8.19 -1.38 -0.93
CA LEU A 112 -9.53 -0.85 -1.13
C LEU A 112 -9.83 0.18 -0.04
N THR A 113 -10.23 1.40 -0.40
CA THR A 113 -10.53 2.47 0.56
C THR A 113 -11.66 3.38 0.07
N ASN A 114 -12.36 3.99 1.01
CA ASN A 114 -13.28 5.10 0.75
C ASN A 114 -12.62 6.47 1.02
N GLU A 115 -11.41 6.48 1.57
CA GLU A 115 -10.70 7.66 2.01
C GLU A 115 -9.52 7.99 1.11
N VAL A 116 -9.37 9.28 0.80
CA VAL A 116 -8.32 9.81 -0.09
C VAL A 116 -7.44 10.87 0.59
N HIS A 117 -7.41 10.90 1.94
CA HIS A 117 -6.55 11.83 2.66
C HIS A 117 -5.08 11.55 2.38
N ARG A 118 -4.30 12.62 2.16
CA ARG A 118 -2.88 12.55 1.78
C ARG A 118 -2.08 11.65 2.73
N ASP A 119 -2.22 11.83 4.04
CA ASP A 119 -1.41 11.10 5.03
C ASP A 119 -1.70 9.60 5.01
N ILE A 120 -2.95 9.20 4.75
CA ILE A 120 -3.33 7.80 4.57
C ILE A 120 -2.69 7.23 3.31
N LEU A 121 -2.76 7.95 2.19
CA LEU A 121 -2.16 7.50 0.93
C LEU A 121 -0.65 7.35 1.04
N VAL A 122 0.01 8.31 1.69
CA VAL A 122 1.47 8.28 1.93
C VAL A 122 1.84 7.10 2.82
N ASN A 123 1.09 6.86 3.92
CA ASN A 123 1.32 5.72 4.80
C ASN A 123 1.13 4.37 4.07
N LEU A 124 0.09 4.24 3.25
CA LEU A 124 -0.14 3.04 2.46
C LEU A 124 1.00 2.78 1.46
N HIS A 125 1.48 3.82 0.77
CA HIS A 125 2.66 3.71 -0.09
C HIS A 125 3.90 3.30 0.68
N GLU A 126 4.07 3.79 1.90
CA GLU A 126 5.19 3.43 2.77
C GLU A 126 5.15 1.95 3.20
N LEU A 127 3.96 1.35 3.31
CA LEU A 127 3.78 -0.08 3.54
C LEU A 127 4.16 -0.95 2.33
N GLY A 128 4.49 -0.34 1.20
CA GLY A 128 4.89 -1.05 -0.02
C GLY A 128 3.74 -1.64 -0.81
N ILE A 129 2.55 -1.04 -0.73
CA ILE A 129 1.42 -1.48 -1.58
C ILE A 129 1.68 -1.16 -3.04
N ASP A 130 1.11 -1.96 -3.93
CA ASP A 130 1.33 -1.82 -5.37
C ASP A 130 0.28 -0.93 -6.03
N ASN A 131 -0.93 -0.84 -5.47
CA ASN A 131 -1.99 0.03 -5.99
C ASN A 131 -3.06 0.35 -4.94
N ILE A 132 -3.89 1.36 -5.26
CA ILE A 132 -5.03 1.76 -4.44
C ILE A 132 -6.27 1.86 -5.34
N ILE A 133 -7.39 1.38 -4.81
CA ILE A 133 -8.71 1.56 -5.40
C ILE A 133 -9.61 2.32 -4.44
N THR A 134 -10.12 3.46 -4.92
CA THR A 134 -11.15 4.20 -4.20
C THR A 134 -12.53 3.71 -4.62
N LYS A 135 -13.36 3.34 -3.67
CA LYS A 135 -14.74 2.91 -3.92
C LYS A 135 -15.70 4.11 -4.03
N PRO A 136 -16.77 4.04 -4.83
CA PRO A 136 -17.21 2.91 -5.66
C PRO A 136 -16.37 2.71 -6.93
N VAL A 137 -16.36 1.49 -7.47
CA VAL A 137 -15.52 1.11 -8.60
C VAL A 137 -16.31 0.45 -9.72
N THR A 138 -15.87 0.64 -10.97
CA THR A 138 -16.44 -0.02 -12.17
C THR A 138 -15.62 -1.25 -12.56
N MET A 139 -16.19 -2.14 -13.39
CA MET A 139 -15.47 -3.29 -13.94
C MET A 139 -14.23 -2.86 -14.73
N ASN A 140 -14.35 -1.81 -15.56
CA ASN A 140 -13.22 -1.30 -16.35
C ASN A 140 -12.10 -0.77 -15.45
N THR A 141 -12.43 -0.08 -14.36
CA THR A 141 -11.44 0.39 -13.38
C THR A 141 -10.70 -0.78 -12.72
N ILE A 142 -11.41 -1.89 -12.42
CA ILE A 142 -10.76 -3.10 -11.86
C ILE A 142 -9.77 -3.69 -12.87
N VAL A 143 -10.18 -3.87 -14.13
CA VAL A 143 -9.32 -4.38 -15.19
C VAL A 143 -8.10 -3.49 -15.39
N GLU A 144 -8.28 -2.18 -15.43
CA GLU A 144 -7.20 -1.19 -15.54
C GLU A 144 -6.23 -1.30 -14.35
N LYS A 145 -6.74 -1.35 -13.13
CA LYS A 145 -5.93 -1.44 -11.92
C LYS A 145 -5.13 -2.74 -11.84
N ILE A 146 -5.73 -3.89 -12.18
CA ILE A 146 -5.02 -5.16 -12.29
C ILE A 146 -3.90 -5.04 -13.34
N ALA A 147 -4.21 -4.52 -14.53
CA ALA A 147 -3.23 -4.39 -15.61
C ALA A 147 -2.03 -3.52 -15.21
N PHE A 148 -2.28 -2.39 -14.53
CA PHE A 148 -1.20 -1.51 -14.04
C PHE A 148 -0.39 -2.15 -12.90
N THR A 149 -1.02 -2.96 -12.07
CA THR A 149 -0.36 -3.65 -10.95
C THR A 149 0.61 -4.71 -11.45
N VAL A 150 0.19 -5.54 -12.42
CA VAL A 150 1.02 -6.66 -12.92
C VAL A 150 2.02 -6.25 -13.99
N LYS A 151 1.73 -5.20 -14.73
CA LYS A 151 2.60 -4.70 -15.81
C LYS A 151 2.53 -3.17 -15.87
N PRO A 152 3.44 -2.48 -15.16
CA PRO A 152 3.55 -1.04 -15.27
C PRO A 152 3.66 -0.60 -16.74
N GLN A 153 2.87 0.39 -17.13
CA GLN A 153 2.73 0.77 -18.55
C GLN A 153 3.72 1.86 -18.94
N GLY A 154 4.35 1.70 -20.11
CA GLY A 154 5.24 2.67 -20.74
C GLY A 154 6.70 2.25 -20.76
N LYS A 155 7.45 2.86 -21.69
CA LYS A 155 8.87 2.56 -21.92
C LYS A 155 9.72 2.74 -20.67
N LEU A 156 9.46 3.83 -19.93
CA LEU A 156 10.20 4.17 -18.71
C LEU A 156 10.00 3.10 -17.60
N ALA A 157 8.75 2.67 -17.38
CA ALA A 157 8.44 1.65 -16.40
C ALA A 157 9.09 0.30 -16.75
N SER A 158 9.08 -0.08 -18.04
CA SER A 158 9.75 -1.31 -18.51
C SER A 158 11.26 -1.28 -18.29
N LEU A 159 11.90 -0.13 -18.48
CA LEU A 159 13.35 0.05 -18.21
C LEU A 159 13.67 -0.04 -16.72
N ILE A 160 12.82 0.56 -15.87
CA ILE A 160 12.96 0.47 -14.41
C ILE A 160 12.88 -0.97 -13.93
N GLU A 161 11.89 -1.74 -14.40
CA GLU A 161 11.75 -3.15 -14.00
C GLU A 161 12.90 -3.99 -14.53
N LYS A 162 13.40 -3.73 -15.76
CA LYS A 162 14.57 -4.40 -16.30
C LYS A 162 15.82 -4.12 -15.45
N ALA A 163 16.04 -2.86 -15.06
CA ALA A 163 17.17 -2.50 -14.20
C ALA A 163 17.09 -3.18 -12.83
N LYS A 164 15.90 -3.27 -12.21
CA LYS A 164 15.69 -4.01 -10.95
C LYS A 164 16.03 -5.50 -11.10
N SER A 165 15.59 -6.13 -12.18
CA SER A 165 15.91 -7.55 -12.45
C SER A 165 17.41 -7.76 -12.59
N LEU A 166 18.10 -6.88 -13.34
CA LEU A 166 19.55 -6.95 -13.51
C LEU A 166 20.31 -6.75 -12.19
N ILE A 167 19.83 -5.87 -11.31
CA ILE A 167 20.42 -5.70 -9.95
C ILE A 167 20.24 -6.98 -9.14
N ALA A 168 19.05 -7.61 -9.18
CA ALA A 168 18.79 -8.87 -8.48
C ALA A 168 19.63 -10.04 -9.02
N GLU A 169 20.02 -10.00 -10.30
CA GLU A 169 20.91 -10.94 -10.97
C GLU A 169 22.40 -10.58 -10.79
N GLU A 170 22.72 -9.54 -9.99
CA GLU A 170 24.08 -9.00 -9.77
C GLU A 170 24.79 -8.51 -11.06
N ARG A 171 24.03 -8.21 -12.11
CA ARG A 171 24.53 -7.71 -13.41
C ARG A 171 24.60 -6.18 -13.39
N TYR A 172 25.48 -5.65 -12.54
CA TYR A 172 25.51 -4.22 -12.21
C TYR A 172 25.85 -3.30 -13.39
N ASP A 173 26.76 -3.71 -14.28
CA ASP A 173 27.15 -2.92 -15.45
C ASP A 173 25.97 -2.72 -16.41
N GLU A 174 25.22 -3.79 -16.65
CA GLU A 174 24.03 -3.73 -17.50
C GLU A 174 22.90 -2.95 -16.83
N ALA A 175 22.72 -3.12 -15.52
CA ALA A 175 21.77 -2.32 -14.75
C ALA A 175 22.12 -0.82 -14.83
N MET A 176 23.40 -0.45 -14.77
CA MET A 176 23.86 0.93 -14.90
C MET A 176 23.50 1.51 -16.29
N GLN A 177 23.72 0.75 -17.36
CA GLN A 177 23.34 1.17 -18.73
C GLN A 177 21.83 1.43 -18.86
N GLU A 178 20.99 0.60 -18.22
CA GLU A 178 19.54 0.83 -18.20
C GLU A 178 19.21 2.12 -17.43
N THR A 179 19.90 2.44 -16.33
CA THR A 179 19.69 3.71 -15.60
C THR A 179 20.09 4.92 -16.44
N GLU A 180 21.16 4.82 -17.24
CA GLU A 180 21.55 5.87 -18.19
C GLU A 180 20.49 6.06 -19.28
N THR A 181 19.93 4.98 -19.79
CA THR A 181 18.82 5.04 -20.76
C THR A 181 17.60 5.72 -20.14
N ILE A 182 17.26 5.41 -18.88
CA ILE A 182 16.19 6.08 -18.13
C ILE A 182 16.47 7.58 -18.01
N LEU A 183 17.69 7.96 -17.62
CA LEU A 183 18.09 9.37 -17.48
C LEU A 183 18.13 10.12 -18.81
N SER A 184 18.42 9.44 -19.93
CA SER A 184 18.33 10.04 -21.26
C SER A 184 16.89 10.42 -21.65
N ILE A 185 15.89 9.66 -21.14
CA ILE A 185 14.46 9.93 -21.37
C ILE A 185 13.92 10.95 -20.36
N LYS A 186 14.29 10.79 -19.08
CA LYS A 186 13.89 11.64 -17.95
C LYS A 186 15.12 12.03 -17.13
N PRO A 187 15.80 13.14 -17.45
CA PRO A 187 17.07 13.53 -16.82
C PRO A 187 17.03 13.70 -15.29
N ASN A 188 15.84 13.95 -14.73
CA ASN A 188 15.62 14.07 -13.28
C ASN A 188 14.72 12.92 -12.77
N SER A 189 15.10 11.67 -13.07
CA SER A 189 14.35 10.48 -12.65
C SER A 189 14.79 10.02 -11.27
N ALA A 190 13.96 10.25 -10.25
CA ALA A 190 14.20 9.75 -8.89
C ALA A 190 14.39 8.22 -8.86
N ALA A 191 13.63 7.48 -9.66
CA ALA A 191 13.76 6.03 -9.78
C ALA A 191 15.13 5.61 -10.33
N ALA A 192 15.66 6.32 -11.34
CA ALA A 192 16.98 5.99 -11.90
C ALA A 192 18.09 6.25 -10.89
N PHE A 193 18.07 7.41 -10.20
CA PHE A 193 19.03 7.71 -9.15
C PHE A 193 18.96 6.72 -8.00
N MET A 194 17.75 6.29 -7.60
CA MET A 194 17.58 5.28 -6.57
C MET A 194 18.20 3.92 -6.98
N LEU A 195 17.96 3.49 -8.22
CA LEU A 195 18.55 2.26 -8.76
C LEU A 195 20.08 2.33 -8.82
N ARG A 196 20.66 3.47 -9.20
CA ARG A 196 22.12 3.70 -9.15
C ARG A 196 22.65 3.63 -7.72
N GLY A 197 21.91 4.20 -6.77
CA GLY A 197 22.23 4.05 -5.35
C GLY A 197 22.25 2.60 -4.89
N ASP A 198 21.24 1.80 -5.33
CA ASP A 198 21.22 0.36 -5.04
C ASP A 198 22.40 -0.40 -5.66
N ILE A 199 22.79 -0.05 -6.90
CA ILE A 199 23.95 -0.65 -7.58
C ILE A 199 25.23 -0.34 -6.77
N TYR A 200 25.49 0.93 -6.46
CA TYR A 200 26.69 1.33 -5.71
C TYR A 200 26.74 0.73 -4.30
N ARG A 201 25.58 0.64 -3.61
CA ARG A 201 25.50 -0.03 -2.31
C ARG A 201 25.89 -1.50 -2.38
N ASN A 202 25.39 -2.23 -3.38
CA ASN A 202 25.73 -3.65 -3.57
C ASN A 202 27.21 -3.87 -3.98
N GLN A 203 27.88 -2.82 -4.48
CA GLN A 203 29.30 -2.81 -4.79
C GLN A 203 30.16 -2.23 -3.66
N ASP A 204 29.62 -2.01 -2.46
CA ASP A 204 30.28 -1.38 -1.30
C ASP A 204 30.85 0.03 -1.56
N MET A 205 30.34 0.72 -2.59
CA MET A 205 30.72 2.10 -2.93
C MET A 205 29.87 3.10 -2.14
N LYS A 206 30.23 3.33 -0.88
CA LYS A 206 29.41 4.05 0.11
C LYS A 206 29.11 5.47 -0.28
N ASN A 207 30.11 6.24 -0.70
CA ASN A 207 29.93 7.66 -0.99
C ASN A 207 29.02 7.86 -2.21
N GLU A 208 29.23 7.05 -3.24
CA GLU A 208 28.45 7.08 -4.48
C GLU A 208 26.98 6.68 -4.20
N ALA A 209 26.77 5.65 -3.39
CA ALA A 209 25.42 5.23 -3.01
C ALA A 209 24.65 6.36 -2.29
N VAL A 210 25.29 7.00 -1.30
CA VAL A 210 24.71 8.13 -0.55
C VAL A 210 24.37 9.29 -1.48
N GLU A 211 25.28 9.67 -2.39
CA GLU A 211 25.05 10.77 -3.33
C GLU A 211 23.89 10.48 -4.29
N GLU A 212 23.80 9.28 -4.81
CA GLU A 212 22.68 8.90 -5.71
C GLU A 212 21.33 8.88 -4.97
N TYR A 213 21.26 8.36 -3.73
CA TYR A 213 20.03 8.44 -2.94
C TYR A 213 19.63 9.88 -2.60
N LYS A 214 20.59 10.78 -2.33
CA LYS A 214 20.33 12.22 -2.14
C LYS A 214 19.77 12.87 -3.41
N LYS A 215 20.34 12.53 -4.59
CA LYS A 215 19.82 12.98 -5.89
C LYS A 215 18.39 12.48 -6.12
N ALA A 216 18.12 11.21 -5.82
CA ALA A 216 16.77 10.63 -5.95
C ALA A 216 15.75 11.39 -5.10
N HIS A 217 16.08 11.69 -3.83
CA HIS A 217 15.20 12.47 -2.96
C HIS A 217 15.01 13.90 -3.46
N SER A 218 16.08 14.55 -3.95
CA SER A 218 16.01 15.93 -4.46
C SER A 218 15.15 16.01 -5.73
N ALA A 219 15.19 14.97 -6.55
CA ALA A 219 14.39 14.87 -7.78
C ALA A 219 12.89 14.79 -7.52
N GLU A 220 12.47 14.13 -6.45
CA GLU A 220 11.06 13.95 -6.10
C GLU A 220 10.86 13.88 -4.57
N LYS A 221 10.59 15.04 -3.97
CA LYS A 221 10.53 15.21 -2.51
C LYS A 221 9.44 14.39 -1.80
N LEU A 222 8.38 14.00 -2.51
CA LEU A 222 7.30 13.16 -1.98
C LEU A 222 7.54 11.66 -2.18
N TYR A 223 8.58 11.28 -2.89
CA TYR A 223 8.99 9.90 -3.04
C TYR A 223 9.84 9.49 -1.84
N LEU A 224 9.23 8.75 -0.91
CA LEU A 224 9.84 8.44 0.39
C LEU A 224 10.91 7.35 0.32
N GLU A 225 10.87 6.49 -0.70
CA GLU A 225 11.73 5.32 -0.76
C GLU A 225 13.24 5.63 -0.74
N PRO A 226 13.73 6.69 -1.45
CA PRO A 226 15.15 7.06 -1.36
C PRO A 226 15.60 7.43 0.05
N ILE A 227 14.74 8.16 0.81
CA ILE A 227 15.07 8.54 2.19
C ILE A 227 15.05 7.30 3.11
N LYS A 228 14.08 6.41 2.92
CA LYS A 228 14.01 5.14 3.67
C LYS A 228 15.29 4.32 3.47
N LYS A 229 15.68 4.12 2.22
CA LYS A 229 16.91 3.38 1.88
C LYS A 229 18.16 4.06 2.44
N LEU A 230 18.25 5.36 2.33
CA LEU A 230 19.37 6.12 2.87
C LEU A 230 19.43 6.02 4.41
N SER A 231 18.28 6.11 5.09
CA SER A 231 18.20 5.93 6.55
C SER A 231 18.61 4.52 6.99
N GLN A 232 18.19 3.48 6.25
CA GLN A 232 18.62 2.11 6.50
C GLN A 232 20.12 1.93 6.26
N TYR A 233 20.64 2.57 5.23
CA TYR A 233 22.07 2.50 4.92
C TYR A 233 22.92 3.18 5.98
N TYR A 234 22.52 4.34 6.51
CA TYR A 234 23.22 4.96 7.64
C TYR A 234 23.12 4.12 8.92
N GLU A 235 22.02 3.39 9.14
CA GLU A 235 21.91 2.41 10.24
C GLU A 235 22.97 1.30 10.12
N GLU A 236 23.15 0.73 8.91
CA GLU A 236 24.17 -0.29 8.62
C GLU A 236 25.59 0.23 8.80
N LEU A 237 25.80 1.52 8.54
CA LEU A 237 27.09 2.20 8.72
C LEU A 237 27.37 2.61 10.17
N GLY A 238 26.36 2.55 11.07
CA GLY A 238 26.44 3.06 12.44
C GLY A 238 26.42 4.58 12.55
N GLU A 239 26.02 5.29 11.49
CA GLU A 239 25.94 6.75 11.43
C GLU A 239 24.60 7.23 12.05
N ILE A 240 24.54 7.21 13.38
CA ILE A 240 23.29 7.38 14.16
C ILE A 240 22.66 8.76 13.94
N ASN A 241 23.48 9.83 13.87
CA ASN A 241 22.96 11.19 13.72
C ASN A 241 22.29 11.40 12.34
N GLU A 242 22.95 10.94 11.28
CA GLU A 242 22.44 11.02 9.92
C GLU A 242 21.18 10.19 9.77
N GLN A 243 21.13 8.99 10.37
CA GLN A 243 19.95 8.15 10.44
C GLN A 243 18.79 8.89 11.11
N LEU A 244 19.04 9.49 12.28
CA LEU A 244 18.02 10.20 13.07
C LEU A 244 17.43 11.37 12.28
N GLU A 245 18.26 12.18 11.62
CA GLU A 245 17.78 13.29 10.79
C GLU A 245 16.83 12.83 9.67
N LEU A 246 17.19 11.73 9.00
CA LEU A 246 16.35 11.18 7.93
C LEU A 246 15.06 10.58 8.46
N LEU A 247 15.09 9.91 9.62
CA LEU A 247 13.90 9.37 10.26
C LEU A 247 12.93 10.49 10.67
N LYS A 248 13.43 11.61 11.24
CA LYS A 248 12.63 12.80 11.56
C LYS A 248 12.01 13.40 10.30
N LYS A 249 12.76 13.49 9.21
CA LYS A 249 12.25 13.98 7.93
C LYS A 249 11.17 13.06 7.35
N LEU A 250 11.35 11.75 7.43
CA LEU A 250 10.33 10.78 7.05
C LEU A 250 9.06 10.91 7.91
N ASP A 251 9.22 11.17 9.21
CA ASP A 251 8.10 11.35 10.13
C ASP A 251 7.26 12.59 9.80
N GLN A 252 7.90 13.69 9.42
CA GLN A 252 7.22 14.90 8.93
C GLN A 252 6.43 14.66 7.64
N LEU A 253 6.94 13.81 6.74
CA LEU A 253 6.30 13.49 5.47
C LEU A 253 5.19 12.45 5.61
N SER A 254 5.32 11.52 6.56
CA SER A 254 4.38 10.42 6.83
C SER A 254 4.20 10.22 8.34
N PRO A 255 3.40 11.07 9.01
CA PRO A 255 3.34 11.14 10.47
C PRO A 255 2.59 9.98 11.15
N LEU A 256 1.97 9.08 10.38
CA LEU A 256 1.16 7.98 10.92
C LEU A 256 1.96 6.70 11.21
N ASN A 257 3.27 6.68 10.94
CA ASN A 257 4.10 5.50 11.16
C ASN A 257 4.55 5.41 12.62
N VAL A 258 3.82 4.65 13.42
CA VAL A 258 4.09 4.43 14.85
C VAL A 258 5.48 3.84 15.08
N ASN A 259 5.89 2.83 14.30
CA ASN A 259 7.20 2.17 14.46
C ASN A 259 8.36 3.13 14.25
N ARG A 260 8.23 4.08 13.30
CA ARG A 260 9.24 5.11 13.08
C ARG A 260 9.35 6.04 14.29
N LYS A 261 8.23 6.47 14.86
CA LYS A 261 8.22 7.30 16.08
C LYS A 261 8.90 6.60 17.25
N LEU A 262 8.61 5.32 17.46
CA LEU A 262 9.29 4.51 18.46
C LEU A 262 10.80 4.39 18.19
N LYS A 263 11.20 4.19 16.91
CA LYS A 263 12.61 4.12 16.51
C LYS A 263 13.34 5.43 16.77
N ILE A 264 12.73 6.57 16.43
CA ILE A 264 13.28 7.91 16.73
C ILE A 264 13.44 8.08 18.25
N GLY A 265 12.40 7.79 19.04
CA GLY A 265 12.46 7.87 20.49
C GLY A 265 13.58 7.01 21.09
N ASN A 266 13.75 5.78 20.62
CA ASN A 266 14.84 4.91 21.08
C ASN A 266 16.22 5.48 20.77
N ILE A 267 16.43 5.99 19.54
CA ILE A 267 17.69 6.64 19.16
C ILE A 267 17.93 7.89 20.03
N CYS A 268 16.89 8.69 20.30
CA CYS A 268 17.03 9.86 21.20
C CYS A 268 17.42 9.44 22.63
N ILE A 269 16.92 8.31 23.15
CA ILE A 269 17.40 7.76 24.43
C ILE A 269 18.89 7.40 24.36
N GLU A 270 19.32 6.71 23.30
CA GLU A 270 20.70 6.30 23.11
C GLU A 270 21.66 7.51 23.00
N THR A 271 21.19 8.61 22.41
CA THR A 271 21.97 9.86 22.26
C THR A 271 21.83 10.81 23.45
N GLY A 272 21.01 10.45 24.46
CA GLY A 272 20.84 11.22 25.70
C GLY A 272 19.77 12.31 25.66
N ASP A 273 19.01 12.44 24.58
CA ASP A 273 17.91 13.40 24.45
C ASP A 273 16.58 12.79 24.91
N THR A 274 16.41 12.72 26.23
CA THR A 274 15.23 12.10 26.85
C THR A 274 13.95 12.91 26.66
N GLU A 275 14.02 14.24 26.53
CA GLU A 275 12.85 15.11 26.32
C GLU A 275 12.28 14.89 24.91
N GLU A 276 13.14 14.84 23.90
CA GLU A 276 12.72 14.55 22.54
C GLU A 276 12.18 13.12 22.41
N ALA A 277 12.80 12.15 23.09
CA ALA A 277 12.33 10.77 23.12
C ALA A 277 10.89 10.67 23.66
N GLU A 278 10.59 11.32 24.82
CA GLU A 278 9.25 11.36 25.41
C GLU A 278 8.24 11.96 24.42
N SER A 279 8.59 13.04 23.74
CA SER A 279 7.73 13.68 22.74
C SER A 279 7.36 12.70 21.60
N TYR A 280 8.31 11.91 21.10
CA TYR A 280 8.04 10.92 20.04
C TYR A 280 7.23 9.73 20.54
N PHE A 281 7.45 9.27 21.77
CA PHE A 281 6.63 8.22 22.38
C PHE A 281 5.18 8.67 22.59
N ASP A 282 4.97 9.89 23.04
CA ASP A 282 3.64 10.49 23.17
C ASP A 282 2.92 10.62 21.82
N GLN A 283 3.65 11.01 20.78
CA GLN A 283 3.09 11.05 19.42
C GLN A 283 2.72 9.65 18.92
N ALA A 284 3.53 8.63 19.22
CA ALA A 284 3.23 7.24 18.90
C ALA A 284 1.94 6.77 19.57
N LEU A 285 1.80 7.07 20.87
CA LEU A 285 0.57 6.77 21.63
C LEU A 285 -0.65 7.50 21.06
N LYS A 286 -0.52 8.80 20.71
CA LYS A 286 -1.63 9.57 20.10
C LYS A 286 -2.13 8.95 18.79
N VAL A 287 -1.21 8.52 17.90
CA VAL A 287 -1.58 7.86 16.64
C VAL A 287 -2.32 6.56 16.92
N THR A 288 -1.80 5.73 17.80
CA THR A 288 -2.41 4.45 18.19
C THR A 288 -3.78 4.63 18.84
N MET A 289 -3.92 5.60 19.76
CA MET A 289 -5.20 5.92 20.39
C MET A 289 -6.24 6.40 19.38
N LYS A 290 -5.84 7.22 18.40
CA LYS A 290 -6.75 7.67 17.34
C LYS A 290 -7.27 6.50 16.50
N GLU A 291 -6.40 5.57 16.12
CA GLU A 291 -6.80 4.35 15.40
C GLU A 291 -7.73 3.46 16.24
N ALA A 292 -7.42 3.29 17.53
CA ALA A 292 -8.27 2.51 18.44
C ALA A 292 -9.67 3.11 18.60
N ARG A 293 -9.78 4.44 18.75
CA ARG A 293 -11.07 5.16 18.85
C ARG A 293 -11.88 4.98 17.56
N GLU A 294 -11.25 5.09 16.39
CA GLU A 294 -11.93 4.88 15.11
C GLU A 294 -12.44 3.43 14.97
N ASN A 295 -11.66 2.45 15.43
CA ASN A 295 -12.08 1.05 15.45
C ASN A 295 -13.29 0.83 16.37
N ILE A 296 -13.31 1.42 17.56
CA ILE A 296 -14.45 1.33 18.49
C ILE A 296 -15.70 1.94 17.85
N LYS A 297 -15.59 3.12 17.22
CA LYS A 297 -16.67 3.77 16.50
C LYS A 297 -17.26 2.83 15.44
N ASN A 298 -16.42 2.28 14.57
CA ASN A 298 -16.86 1.45 13.45
C ASN A 298 -17.58 0.17 13.92
N ILE A 299 -17.05 -0.49 14.97
CA ILE A 299 -17.69 -1.66 15.58
C ILE A 299 -19.04 -1.29 16.19
N ALA A 300 -19.12 -0.18 16.91
CA ALA A 300 -20.38 0.28 17.52
C ALA A 300 -21.43 0.61 16.45
N LEU A 301 -21.05 1.23 15.33
CA LEU A 301 -21.93 1.48 14.19
C LEU A 301 -22.43 0.18 13.56
N GLU A 302 -21.55 -0.79 13.32
CA GLU A 302 -21.92 -2.10 12.76
C GLU A 302 -22.94 -2.84 13.66
N ILE A 303 -22.73 -2.81 14.98
CA ILE A 303 -23.68 -3.37 15.94
C ILE A 303 -25.02 -2.63 15.85
N ALA A 304 -25.00 -1.30 15.89
CA ALA A 304 -26.22 -0.49 15.83
C ALA A 304 -27.04 -0.77 14.56
N GLU A 305 -26.38 -0.80 13.40
CA GLU A 305 -27.03 -1.07 12.12
C GLU A 305 -27.59 -2.50 12.03
N SER A 306 -26.94 -3.48 12.64
CA SER A 306 -27.42 -4.86 12.65
C SER A 306 -28.71 -5.07 13.45
N ILE A 307 -28.94 -4.25 14.47
CA ILE A 307 -30.09 -4.41 15.39
C ILE A 307 -31.15 -3.32 15.27
N ILE A 308 -30.94 -2.28 14.46
CA ILE A 308 -31.83 -1.10 14.38
C ILE A 308 -33.29 -1.48 14.00
N THR A 309 -33.47 -2.50 13.16
CA THR A 309 -34.78 -2.97 12.73
C THR A 309 -35.48 -3.84 13.76
N SER A 310 -34.72 -4.57 14.59
CA SER A 310 -35.25 -5.49 15.58
C SER A 310 -35.40 -4.85 16.97
N ASP A 311 -34.49 -3.98 17.37
CA ASP A 311 -34.49 -3.30 18.67
C ASP A 311 -33.88 -1.88 18.55
N PRO A 312 -34.69 -0.87 18.16
CA PRO A 312 -34.22 0.50 17.99
C PRO A 312 -33.61 1.14 19.27
N GLN A 313 -34.13 0.76 20.44
CA GLN A 313 -33.61 1.32 21.71
C GLN A 313 -32.18 0.81 22.02
N LYS A 314 -31.90 -0.45 21.71
CA LYS A 314 -30.52 -0.95 21.83
C LYS A 314 -29.61 -0.39 20.75
N ALA A 315 -30.13 -0.18 19.53
CA ALA A 315 -29.37 0.46 18.47
C ALA A 315 -28.93 1.88 18.86
N GLU A 316 -29.83 2.68 19.47
CA GLU A 316 -29.50 4.01 19.97
C GLU A 316 -28.32 4.01 20.94
N LYS A 317 -28.25 3.05 21.85
CA LYS A 317 -27.12 2.90 22.78
C LYS A 317 -25.77 2.79 22.02
N TYR A 318 -25.72 1.98 20.98
CA TYR A 318 -24.50 1.80 20.21
C TYR A 318 -24.17 2.97 19.30
N PHE A 319 -25.17 3.67 18.74
CA PHE A 319 -24.93 4.93 18.05
C PHE A 319 -24.31 5.99 18.99
N ARG A 320 -24.79 6.08 20.24
CA ARG A 320 -24.20 6.97 21.25
C ARG A 320 -22.76 6.58 21.58
N GLN A 321 -22.46 5.29 21.75
CA GLN A 321 -21.08 4.79 21.96
C GLN A 321 -20.15 5.14 20.79
N ALA A 322 -20.64 5.05 19.54
CA ALA A 322 -19.87 5.44 18.37
C ALA A 322 -19.51 6.94 18.39
N LEU A 323 -20.45 7.81 18.80
CA LEU A 323 -20.17 9.25 18.95
C LEU A 323 -19.24 9.54 20.12
N GLU A 324 -19.39 8.85 21.25
CA GLU A 324 -18.52 9.02 22.43
C GLU A 324 -17.08 8.61 22.12
N ALA A 325 -16.85 7.60 21.30
CA ALA A 325 -15.50 7.20 20.89
C ALA A 325 -14.73 8.32 20.18
N LYS A 326 -15.45 9.27 19.52
CA LYS A 326 -14.86 10.41 18.79
C LYS A 326 -15.01 11.78 19.50
N LYS A 327 -15.37 11.83 20.75
CA LYS A 327 -15.81 13.04 21.47
C LYS A 327 -14.90 14.28 21.32
N GLU A 328 -13.63 14.10 20.95
CA GLU A 328 -12.66 15.19 20.79
C GLU A 328 -12.51 15.67 19.32
N VAL A 329 -12.94 14.90 18.32
CA VAL A 329 -12.75 15.22 16.89
C VAL A 329 -13.93 14.67 16.09
N LEU A 330 -15.08 15.37 16.18
CA LEU A 330 -16.22 15.09 15.31
C LEU A 330 -15.95 15.64 13.91
N ASP A 331 -16.29 14.87 12.88
CA ASP A 331 -16.15 15.27 11.48
C ASP A 331 -17.47 15.07 10.69
N GLN A 332 -17.46 15.42 9.40
CA GLN A 332 -18.66 15.29 8.56
C GLN A 332 -19.20 13.86 8.46
N SER A 333 -18.37 12.83 8.64
CA SER A 333 -18.81 11.43 8.62
C SER A 333 -19.68 11.08 9.83
N ASP A 334 -19.60 11.85 10.90
CA ASP A 334 -20.37 11.64 12.12
C ASP A 334 -21.81 12.15 12.01
N ILE A 335 -22.10 13.02 11.01
CA ILE A 335 -23.47 13.52 10.70
C ILE A 335 -24.43 12.34 10.45
N TYR A 336 -23.96 11.28 9.78
CA TYR A 336 -24.74 10.07 9.57
C TYR A 336 -25.17 9.44 10.90
N THR A 337 -24.25 9.34 11.86
CA THR A 337 -24.52 8.77 13.19
C THR A 337 -25.50 9.64 13.98
N PHE A 338 -25.34 10.98 13.91
CA PHE A 338 -26.30 11.92 14.52
C PHE A 338 -27.71 11.79 13.95
N ASN A 339 -27.85 11.61 12.65
CA ASN A 339 -29.15 11.48 11.98
C ASN A 339 -29.87 10.15 12.29
N ARG A 340 -29.19 9.19 12.92
CA ARG A 340 -29.74 7.89 13.34
C ARG A 340 -30.16 7.86 14.81
N LEU A 341 -29.75 8.84 15.62
CA LEU A 341 -30.20 9.06 16.99
C LEU A 341 -31.54 9.79 17.03
#